data_55ab52eab120fb2613ecaceb7aee66fa
#
_entry.id   55ab52eab120fb2613ecaceb7aee66fa
#
_cell.length_a   1.000
_cell.length_b   1.000
_cell.length_c   1.000
_cell.angle_alpha   90.00
_cell.angle_beta   90.00
_cell.angle_gamma   90.00
#
_symmetry.space_group_name_H-M   'P 1'
#
loop_
_entity.id
_entity.type
_entity.pdbx_description
1 polymer ?
#
loop_
_entity_poly.entity_id
_entity_poly.type
_entity_poly.pdbx_seq_one_letter_code
_entity_poly.pdbx_strand_id
1 'polypeptide(L)'
;MDQAVKHCTAGIGIWEWASNDKGSEPDVVMACCGDVPTLETLAAVDLFRQHLPALKIRVINVVNLMKLQPQSEHPHGLSDQDFDALFTKDKPIVFAFHGYPWLIHRLTYRRTNHKNLHVRGYKEEGTTSTPFDMVVMNDLDRFHLFGDVIDRLPQLGSRAAYAKQAIGDKLFEHKEYIAKYGEDMPEITDWQWGQRKVETRRRTSTEGDNV
;
A
#
# COMPACT_ATOMS: atom_id res chain seq x y z
N MET A 1 -12.31 5.46 -19.42
CA MET A 1 -11.24 6.34 -19.92
C MET A 1 -11.33 7.76 -19.33
N ASP A 2 -12.51 8.39 -19.30
CA ASP A 2 -12.68 9.78 -18.83
C ASP A 2 -12.25 10.06 -17.39
N GLN A 3 -12.46 9.10 -16.47
CA GLN A 3 -12.02 9.25 -15.07
C GLN A 3 -10.48 9.24 -14.96
N ALA A 4 -9.80 8.39 -15.72
CA ALA A 4 -8.35 8.35 -15.73
C ALA A 4 -7.75 9.65 -16.29
N VAL A 5 -8.33 10.18 -17.38
CA VAL A 5 -7.92 11.47 -17.94
C VAL A 5 -8.09 12.59 -16.91
N LYS A 6 -9.23 12.67 -16.25
CA LYS A 6 -9.49 13.67 -15.19
C LYS A 6 -8.48 13.57 -14.07
N HIS A 7 -8.21 12.35 -13.58
CA HIS A 7 -7.26 12.11 -12.51
C HIS A 7 -5.83 12.53 -12.89
N CYS A 8 -5.37 12.09 -14.07
CA CYS A 8 -4.03 12.44 -14.56
C CYS A 8 -3.87 13.95 -14.79
N THR A 9 -4.92 14.62 -15.30
CA THR A 9 -4.92 16.07 -15.47
C THR A 9 -4.89 16.81 -14.13
N ALA A 10 -5.63 16.34 -13.13
CA ALA A 10 -5.59 16.88 -11.78
C ALA A 10 -4.23 16.65 -11.11
N GLY A 11 -3.54 15.57 -11.46
CA GLY A 11 -2.20 15.22 -11.00
C GLY A 11 -2.13 14.58 -9.62
N ILE A 12 -3.24 14.56 -8.87
CA ILE A 12 -3.39 13.93 -7.57
C ILE A 12 -4.88 13.75 -7.27
N GLY A 13 -5.23 12.72 -6.50
CA GLY A 13 -6.61 12.55 -6.06
C GLY A 13 -6.84 11.30 -5.24
N ILE A 14 -7.97 11.30 -4.55
CA ILE A 14 -8.46 10.11 -3.84
C ILE A 14 -9.00 9.12 -4.87
N TRP A 15 -8.58 7.88 -4.75
CA TRP A 15 -9.18 6.77 -5.48
C TRP A 15 -10.35 6.19 -4.68
N GLU A 16 -11.54 6.75 -4.88
CA GLU A 16 -12.76 6.36 -4.16
C GLU A 16 -13.08 4.86 -4.30
N TRP A 17 -12.78 4.28 -5.46
CA TRP A 17 -12.99 2.86 -5.72
C TRP A 17 -12.04 1.95 -4.91
N ALA A 18 -10.89 2.48 -4.51
CA ALA A 18 -9.90 1.79 -3.67
C ALA A 18 -10.01 2.16 -2.20
N SER A 19 -10.72 3.24 -1.86
CA SER A 19 -10.94 3.73 -0.50
C SER A 19 -12.19 3.08 0.13
N ASN A 20 -12.31 3.13 1.46
CA ASN A 20 -13.50 2.69 2.19
C ASN A 20 -13.93 3.65 3.30
N ASP A 21 -13.36 4.85 3.35
CA ASP A 21 -13.74 5.91 4.28
C ASP A 21 -15.06 6.60 3.88
N LYS A 22 -15.53 6.46 2.63
CA LYS A 22 -16.80 6.98 2.09
C LYS A 22 -17.02 8.46 2.40
N GLY A 23 -15.96 9.27 2.27
CA GLY A 23 -16.01 10.70 2.56
C GLY A 23 -16.01 11.04 4.06
N SER A 24 -15.95 10.05 4.95
CA SER A 24 -15.69 10.26 6.38
C SER A 24 -14.19 10.40 6.64
N GLU A 25 -13.81 10.76 7.86
CA GLU A 25 -12.41 10.79 8.22
C GLU A 25 -11.83 9.36 8.23
N PRO A 26 -10.70 9.10 7.54
CA PRO A 26 -10.05 7.80 7.54
C PRO A 26 -9.29 7.57 8.87
N ASP A 27 -9.00 6.31 9.17
CA ASP A 27 -8.08 5.94 10.24
C ASP A 27 -6.62 6.09 9.80
N VAL A 28 -6.37 5.88 8.50
CA VAL A 28 -5.05 5.98 7.86
C VAL A 28 -5.20 6.40 6.39
N VAL A 29 -4.20 7.14 5.90
CA VAL A 29 -4.04 7.44 4.48
C VAL A 29 -2.93 6.55 3.91
N MET A 30 -3.22 5.84 2.82
CA MET A 30 -2.24 5.13 2.03
C MET A 30 -2.06 5.84 0.69
N ALA A 31 -0.88 6.40 0.48
CA ALA A 31 -0.59 7.15 -0.74
C ALA A 31 0.45 6.43 -1.59
N CYS A 32 0.39 6.61 -2.91
CA CYS A 32 1.31 5.98 -3.83
C CYS A 32 1.67 6.89 -5.01
N CYS A 33 2.90 6.72 -5.50
CA CYS A 33 3.39 7.36 -6.71
C CYS A 33 4.38 6.44 -7.44
N GLY A 34 4.08 6.11 -8.69
CA GLY A 34 4.79 5.15 -9.54
C GLY A 34 4.01 3.84 -9.70
N ASP A 35 4.39 3.03 -10.67
CA ASP A 35 3.69 1.80 -11.07
C ASP A 35 3.74 0.71 -9.98
N VAL A 36 4.93 0.24 -9.63
CA VAL A 36 5.13 -0.79 -8.59
C VAL A 36 4.58 -0.35 -7.23
N PRO A 37 4.90 0.86 -6.70
CA PRO A 37 4.31 1.32 -5.45
C PRO A 37 2.79 1.39 -5.46
N THR A 38 2.20 1.71 -6.61
CA THR A 38 0.73 1.74 -6.76
C THR A 38 0.15 0.33 -6.68
N LEU A 39 0.75 -0.64 -7.38
CA LEU A 39 0.34 -2.04 -7.33
C LEU A 39 0.42 -2.58 -5.89
N GLU A 40 1.55 -2.36 -5.22
CA GLU A 40 1.78 -2.86 -3.87
C GLU A 40 0.89 -2.17 -2.82
N THR A 41 0.63 -0.88 -2.97
CA THR A 41 -0.35 -0.17 -2.12
C THR A 41 -1.75 -0.75 -2.26
N LEU A 42 -2.21 -1.01 -3.48
CA LEU A 42 -3.53 -1.62 -3.71
C LEU A 42 -3.59 -3.04 -3.15
N ALA A 43 -2.54 -3.83 -3.31
CA ALA A 43 -2.47 -5.17 -2.75
C ALA A 43 -2.46 -5.15 -1.20
N ALA A 44 -1.76 -4.19 -0.57
CA ALA A 44 -1.81 -3.99 0.86
C ALA A 44 -3.22 -3.60 1.34
N VAL A 45 -3.91 -2.72 0.63
CA VAL A 45 -5.30 -2.34 0.93
C VAL A 45 -6.24 -3.54 0.83
N ASP A 46 -6.04 -4.42 -0.15
CA ASP A 46 -6.82 -5.65 -0.28
C ASP A 46 -6.59 -6.59 0.91
N LEU A 47 -5.34 -6.74 1.38
CA LEU A 47 -5.01 -7.47 2.61
C LEU A 47 -5.73 -6.88 3.84
N PHE A 48 -5.78 -5.54 3.97
CA PHE A 48 -6.53 -4.91 5.06
C PHE A 48 -8.02 -5.21 5.00
N ARG A 49 -8.60 -5.27 3.81
CA ARG A 49 -10.01 -5.65 3.65
C ARG A 49 -10.30 -7.08 4.08
N GLN A 50 -9.31 -7.97 3.95
CA GLN A 50 -9.42 -9.36 4.37
C GLN A 50 -9.25 -9.51 5.90
N HIS A 51 -8.23 -8.88 6.46
CA HIS A 51 -7.84 -9.08 7.87
C HIS A 51 -8.48 -8.08 8.83
N LEU A 52 -8.67 -6.83 8.40
CA LEU A 52 -9.16 -5.71 9.23
C LEU A 52 -10.24 -4.89 8.48
N PRO A 53 -11.37 -5.50 8.08
CA PRO A 53 -12.36 -4.86 7.20
C PRO A 53 -13.01 -3.59 7.79
N ALA A 54 -12.95 -3.40 9.10
CA ALA A 54 -13.47 -2.22 9.77
C ALA A 54 -12.53 -1.00 9.70
N LEU A 55 -11.25 -1.21 9.33
CA LEU A 55 -10.27 -0.13 9.21
C LEU A 55 -10.61 0.76 8.03
N LYS A 56 -10.77 2.07 8.27
CA LYS A 56 -11.07 3.05 7.22
C LYS A 56 -9.78 3.55 6.59
N ILE A 57 -9.58 3.21 5.34
CA ILE A 57 -8.40 3.56 4.55
C ILE A 57 -8.81 4.51 3.42
N ARG A 58 -8.10 5.63 3.32
CA ARG A 58 -8.14 6.51 2.16
C ARG A 58 -6.95 6.22 1.28
N VAL A 59 -7.19 5.94 0.00
CA VAL A 59 -6.14 5.71 -0.99
C VAL A 59 -5.97 6.96 -1.84
N ILE A 60 -4.74 7.48 -1.90
CA ILE A 60 -4.38 8.65 -2.70
C ILE A 60 -3.33 8.24 -3.72
N ASN A 61 -3.61 8.48 -5.00
CA ASN A 61 -2.61 8.34 -6.05
C ASN A 61 -2.07 9.72 -6.46
N VAL A 62 -0.74 9.81 -6.54
CA VAL A 62 -0.01 11.02 -6.92
C VAL A 62 0.64 10.80 -8.27
N VAL A 63 0.20 11.56 -9.28
CA VAL A 63 0.77 11.54 -10.63
C VAL A 63 1.79 12.67 -10.80
N ASN A 64 1.48 13.86 -10.25
CA ASN A 64 2.35 15.02 -10.30
C ASN A 64 2.89 15.34 -8.88
N LEU A 65 4.16 15.03 -8.65
CA LEU A 65 4.83 15.26 -7.38
C LEU A 65 4.82 16.72 -6.92
N MET A 66 4.77 17.68 -7.85
CA MET A 66 4.76 19.11 -7.51
C MET A 66 3.47 19.53 -6.79
N LYS A 67 2.40 18.74 -6.90
CA LYS A 67 1.17 18.92 -6.09
C LYS A 67 1.41 18.78 -4.59
N LEU A 68 2.44 18.05 -4.20
CA LEU A 68 2.79 17.88 -2.79
C LEU A 68 3.38 19.15 -2.16
N GLN A 69 3.98 20.02 -2.95
CA GLN A 69 4.52 21.30 -2.44
C GLN A 69 3.42 22.32 -2.15
N PRO A 70 3.63 23.22 -1.16
CA PRO A 70 2.76 24.37 -0.98
C PRO A 70 2.77 25.30 -2.20
N GLN A 71 1.67 25.99 -2.42
CA GLN A 71 1.58 27.01 -3.49
C GLN A 71 2.63 28.11 -3.34
N SER A 72 3.08 28.41 -2.12
CA SER A 72 4.17 29.35 -1.85
C SER A 72 5.54 28.91 -2.37
N GLU A 73 5.71 27.61 -2.60
CA GLU A 73 6.97 27.02 -3.06
C GLU A 73 6.93 26.65 -4.55
N HIS A 74 5.76 26.30 -5.07
CA HIS A 74 5.62 25.87 -6.45
C HIS A 74 4.24 26.25 -7.04
N PRO A 75 4.17 26.80 -8.27
CA PRO A 75 2.90 27.26 -8.85
C PRO A 75 1.86 26.16 -9.06
N HIS A 76 2.29 24.89 -9.19
CA HIS A 76 1.40 23.74 -9.28
C HIS A 76 1.10 23.10 -7.91
N GLY A 77 1.67 23.61 -6.82
CA GLY A 77 1.45 23.10 -5.48
C GLY A 77 0.00 23.26 -5.03
N LEU A 78 -0.45 22.38 -4.15
CA LEU A 78 -1.76 22.51 -3.53
C LEU A 78 -1.77 23.61 -2.47
N SER A 79 -2.92 24.24 -2.24
CA SER A 79 -3.16 25.02 -1.03
C SER A 79 -3.03 24.10 0.20
N ASP A 80 -2.76 24.66 1.38
CA ASP A 80 -2.72 23.86 2.61
C ASP A 80 -4.10 23.25 2.91
N GLN A 81 -5.17 23.97 2.60
CA GLN A 81 -6.53 23.47 2.76
C GLN A 81 -6.81 22.25 1.87
N ASP A 82 -6.42 22.31 0.59
CA ASP A 82 -6.62 21.18 -0.33
C ASP A 82 -5.73 19.99 0.04
N PHE A 83 -4.50 20.25 0.46
CA PHE A 83 -3.61 19.20 0.94
C PHE A 83 -4.16 18.51 2.18
N ASP A 84 -4.61 19.29 3.18
CA ASP A 84 -5.20 18.75 4.42
C ASP A 84 -6.52 18.01 4.15
N ALA A 85 -7.29 18.42 3.15
CA ALA A 85 -8.51 17.70 2.74
C ALA A 85 -8.19 16.30 2.17
N LEU A 86 -7.07 16.16 1.48
CA LEU A 86 -6.61 14.87 0.95
C LEU A 86 -5.94 14.03 2.05
N PHE A 87 -4.87 14.57 2.66
CA PHE A 87 -3.96 13.84 3.53
C PHE A 87 -4.32 13.88 5.02
N THR A 88 -5.40 14.59 5.39
CA THR A 88 -5.79 14.89 6.78
C THR A 88 -4.78 15.74 7.55
N LYS A 89 -5.12 16.15 8.77
CA LYS A 89 -4.25 16.99 9.61
C LYS A 89 -3.48 16.21 10.68
N ASP A 90 -3.91 14.99 10.97
CA ASP A 90 -3.45 14.26 12.15
C ASP A 90 -3.38 12.72 11.97
N LYS A 91 -3.97 12.17 10.90
CA LYS A 91 -3.94 10.71 10.70
C LYS A 91 -2.59 10.25 10.15
N PRO A 92 -2.18 9.02 10.47
CA PRO A 92 -0.99 8.43 9.86
C PRO A 92 -1.09 8.39 8.34
N ILE A 93 0.04 8.65 7.68
CA ILE A 93 0.17 8.56 6.23
C ILE A 93 1.29 7.57 5.93
N VAL A 94 0.99 6.51 5.20
CA VAL A 94 1.99 5.61 4.62
C VAL A 94 2.06 5.88 3.12
N PHE A 95 3.21 6.34 2.65
CA PHE A 95 3.44 6.76 1.28
C PHE A 95 4.44 5.83 0.60
N ALA A 96 4.01 5.11 -0.42
CA ALA A 96 4.86 4.27 -1.26
C ALA A 96 5.30 5.05 -2.52
N PHE A 97 6.62 5.16 -2.73
CA PHE A 97 7.19 5.99 -3.78
C PHE A 97 8.22 5.22 -4.63
N HIS A 98 8.13 5.39 -5.96
CA HIS A 98 9.07 4.81 -6.91
C HIS A 98 10.34 5.67 -7.04
N GLY A 99 11.03 5.85 -5.92
CA GLY A 99 12.26 6.63 -5.82
C GLY A 99 12.69 6.76 -4.36
N TYR A 100 13.55 7.71 -4.07
CA TYR A 100 14.10 7.87 -2.71
C TYR A 100 13.14 8.60 -1.77
N PRO A 101 12.89 8.08 -0.55
CA PRO A 101 11.97 8.66 0.43
C PRO A 101 12.22 10.13 0.76
N TRP A 102 13.49 10.55 0.78
CA TRP A 102 13.87 11.92 1.10
C TRP A 102 13.23 12.96 0.17
N LEU A 103 12.94 12.60 -1.10
CA LEU A 103 12.30 13.51 -2.04
C LEU A 103 10.88 13.85 -1.57
N ILE A 104 10.10 12.86 -1.17
CA ILE A 104 8.74 13.09 -0.67
C ILE A 104 8.78 13.92 0.62
N HIS A 105 9.71 13.62 1.54
CA HIS A 105 9.90 14.44 2.74
C HIS A 105 10.27 15.89 2.40
N ARG A 106 11.14 16.11 1.40
CA ARG A 106 11.51 17.45 0.93
C ARG A 106 10.33 18.22 0.34
N LEU A 107 9.43 17.52 -0.39
CA LEU A 107 8.25 18.14 -0.98
C LEU A 107 7.15 18.48 0.05
N THR A 108 7.14 17.81 1.20
CA THR A 108 6.06 17.89 2.19
C THR A 108 6.49 18.45 3.55
N TYR A 109 7.76 18.85 3.73
CA TYR A 109 8.28 19.22 5.06
C TYR A 109 7.54 20.40 5.72
N ARG A 110 6.86 21.25 4.95
CA ARG A 110 6.05 22.38 5.45
C ARG A 110 4.58 22.03 5.69
N ARG A 111 4.16 20.80 5.32
CA ARG A 111 2.75 20.41 5.48
C ARG A 111 2.40 20.12 6.92
N THR A 112 1.18 20.47 7.31
CA THR A 112 0.66 20.33 8.68
C THR A 112 0.87 18.91 9.24
N ASN A 113 0.60 17.89 8.43
CA ASN A 113 0.64 16.49 8.84
C ASN A 113 1.98 15.79 8.52
N HIS A 114 3.05 16.52 8.23
CA HIS A 114 4.35 15.94 7.88
C HIS A 114 4.93 15.01 8.98
N LYS A 115 4.67 15.31 10.25
CA LYS A 115 5.14 14.49 11.38
C LYS A 115 4.58 13.06 11.40
N ASN A 116 3.42 12.83 10.80
CA ASN A 116 2.77 11.53 10.71
C ASN A 116 3.00 10.84 9.35
N LEU A 117 3.84 11.44 8.49
CA LEU A 117 4.19 10.90 7.19
C LEU A 117 5.31 9.88 7.30
N HIS A 118 5.04 8.66 6.87
CA HIS A 118 6.01 7.60 6.68
C HIS A 118 6.12 7.29 5.19
N VAL A 119 7.33 7.34 4.67
CA VAL A 119 7.60 7.11 3.25
C VAL A 119 8.43 5.86 3.08
N ARG A 120 7.97 4.96 2.23
CA ARG A 120 8.73 3.84 1.69
C ARG A 120 9.14 4.13 0.25
N GLY A 121 10.36 3.75 -0.07
CA GLY A 121 10.96 3.95 -1.38
C GLY A 121 12.27 3.18 -1.47
N TYR A 122 13.08 3.47 -2.48
CA TYR A 122 14.33 2.75 -2.67
C TYR A 122 15.35 3.01 -1.56
N LYS A 123 16.02 1.92 -1.14
CA LYS A 123 17.17 1.90 -0.24
C LYS A 123 18.45 1.51 -0.98
N GLU A 124 18.38 1.33 -2.29
CA GLU A 124 19.46 0.77 -3.13
C GLU A 124 19.86 -0.67 -2.74
N GLU A 125 18.97 -1.37 -2.05
CA GLU A 125 19.14 -2.80 -1.78
C GLU A 125 18.77 -3.59 -3.04
N GLY A 126 19.65 -4.51 -3.42
CA GLY A 126 19.41 -5.34 -4.59
C GLY A 126 20.48 -6.38 -4.82
N THR A 127 20.06 -7.45 -5.48
CA THR A 127 20.91 -8.55 -5.94
C THR A 127 20.22 -9.20 -7.14
N THR A 128 20.84 -10.21 -7.74
CA THR A 128 20.15 -11.04 -8.73
C THR A 128 19.06 -11.85 -8.03
N SER A 129 17.82 -11.44 -8.21
CA SER A 129 16.64 -12.05 -7.59
C SER A 129 15.40 -11.84 -8.46
N THR A 130 14.22 -12.25 -7.97
CA THR A 130 12.95 -12.07 -8.66
C THR A 130 12.46 -10.62 -8.55
N PRO A 131 11.57 -10.17 -9.46
CA PRO A 131 11.04 -8.80 -9.41
C PRO A 131 10.41 -8.42 -8.08
N PHE A 132 9.60 -9.32 -7.49
CA PHE A 132 8.95 -9.01 -6.21
C PHE A 132 9.95 -9.05 -5.04
N ASP A 133 10.93 -9.96 -5.05
CA ASP A 133 11.98 -9.99 -4.02
C ASP A 133 12.80 -8.69 -4.00
N MET A 134 13.05 -8.08 -5.15
CA MET A 134 13.67 -6.75 -5.22
C MET A 134 12.83 -5.67 -4.53
N VAL A 135 11.52 -5.76 -4.60
CA VAL A 135 10.59 -4.86 -3.91
C VAL A 135 10.61 -5.13 -2.40
N VAL A 136 10.68 -6.41 -1.99
CA VAL A 136 10.80 -6.84 -0.58
C VAL A 136 12.10 -6.34 0.05
N MET A 137 13.23 -6.42 -0.64
CA MET A 137 14.51 -5.90 -0.15
C MET A 137 14.46 -4.39 0.16
N ASN A 138 13.63 -3.65 -0.58
CA ASN A 138 13.44 -2.22 -0.37
C ASN A 138 12.28 -1.90 0.61
N ASP A 139 11.67 -2.88 1.27
CA ASP A 139 10.50 -2.77 2.15
C ASP A 139 9.32 -2.02 1.50
N LEU A 140 9.19 -2.10 0.20
CA LEU A 140 8.19 -1.36 -0.58
C LEU A 140 7.01 -2.25 -1.02
N ASP A 141 7.05 -3.51 -0.64
CA ASP A 141 6.05 -4.52 -0.95
C ASP A 141 4.80 -4.41 -0.04
N ARG A 142 3.74 -5.09 -0.48
CA ARG A 142 2.43 -5.13 0.20
C ARG A 142 2.49 -5.57 1.66
N PHE A 143 3.42 -6.42 2.02
CA PHE A 143 3.52 -6.98 3.37
C PHE A 143 4.19 -5.98 4.33
N HIS A 144 5.25 -5.30 3.88
CA HIS A 144 5.88 -4.23 4.65
C HIS A 144 4.95 -3.03 4.79
N LEU A 145 4.25 -2.61 3.71
CA LEU A 145 3.27 -1.52 3.76
C LEU A 145 2.12 -1.86 4.73
N PHE A 146 1.67 -3.12 4.78
CA PHE A 146 0.69 -3.58 5.76
C PHE A 146 1.21 -3.44 7.19
N GLY A 147 2.44 -3.90 7.45
CA GLY A 147 3.09 -3.78 8.75
C GLY A 147 3.23 -2.31 9.21
N ASP A 148 3.64 -1.42 8.30
CA ASP A 148 3.81 0.00 8.57
C ASP A 148 2.52 0.70 9.03
N VAL A 149 1.40 0.35 8.44
CA VAL A 149 0.09 0.87 8.87
C VAL A 149 -0.25 0.38 10.28
N ILE A 150 -0.07 -0.91 10.56
CA ILE A 150 -0.35 -1.48 11.89
C ILE A 150 0.50 -0.81 12.97
N ASP A 151 1.79 -0.61 12.71
CA ASP A 151 2.71 -0.01 13.67
C ASP A 151 2.35 1.44 14.04
N ARG A 152 1.54 2.10 13.19
CA ARG A 152 1.08 3.48 13.40
C ARG A 152 -0.33 3.57 13.96
N LEU A 153 -0.98 2.44 14.19
CA LEU A 153 -2.35 2.36 14.68
C LEU A 153 -2.43 1.48 15.95
N PRO A 154 -1.81 1.89 17.07
CA PRO A 154 -1.75 1.09 18.30
C PRO A 154 -3.14 0.75 18.86
N GLN A 155 -4.17 1.51 18.52
CA GLN A 155 -5.56 1.25 18.90
C GLN A 155 -6.15 -0.05 18.31
N LEU A 156 -5.52 -0.64 17.30
CA LEU A 156 -5.97 -1.91 16.70
C LEU A 156 -5.74 -3.12 17.64
N GLY A 157 -4.82 -2.99 18.59
CA GLY A 157 -4.61 -3.98 19.65
C GLY A 157 -4.24 -5.38 19.13
N SER A 158 -4.78 -6.42 19.80
CA SER A 158 -4.45 -7.83 19.52
C SER A 158 -4.83 -8.30 18.11
N ARG A 159 -5.88 -7.72 17.51
CA ARG A 159 -6.27 -8.05 16.13
C ARG A 159 -5.17 -7.71 15.14
N ALA A 160 -4.51 -6.57 15.34
CA ALA A 160 -3.40 -6.14 14.50
C ALA A 160 -2.19 -7.05 14.67
N ALA A 161 -1.87 -7.46 15.90
CA ALA A 161 -0.76 -8.36 16.17
C ALA A 161 -0.92 -9.70 15.44
N TYR A 162 -2.12 -10.29 15.47
CA TYR A 162 -2.41 -11.52 14.76
C TYR A 162 -2.31 -11.37 13.25
N ALA A 163 -2.88 -10.29 12.70
CA ALA A 163 -2.80 -10.00 11.27
C ALA A 163 -1.34 -9.76 10.83
N LYS A 164 -0.55 -9.03 11.62
CA LYS A 164 0.87 -8.78 11.36
C LYS A 164 1.67 -10.08 11.35
N GLN A 165 1.40 -11.01 12.27
CA GLN A 165 2.04 -12.32 12.28
C GLN A 165 1.73 -13.11 10.99
N ALA A 166 0.46 -13.20 10.62
CA ALA A 166 0.03 -13.92 9.42
C ALA A 166 0.68 -13.35 8.13
N ILE A 167 0.88 -12.03 8.07
CA ILE A 167 1.57 -11.38 6.96
C ILE A 167 3.08 -11.61 7.00
N GLY A 168 3.68 -11.64 8.20
CA GLY A 168 5.09 -12.02 8.37
C GLY A 168 5.39 -13.44 7.88
N ASP A 169 4.48 -14.37 8.13
CA ASP A 169 4.59 -15.76 7.65
C ASP A 169 4.61 -15.83 6.10
N LYS A 170 3.87 -14.92 5.42
CA LYS A 170 3.87 -14.82 3.95
C LYS A 170 5.21 -14.37 3.37
N LEU A 171 5.93 -13.48 4.05
CA LEU A 171 7.29 -13.12 3.63
C LEU A 171 8.25 -14.30 3.72
N PHE A 172 8.09 -15.13 4.76
CA PHE A 172 8.90 -16.35 4.91
C PHE A 172 8.56 -17.38 3.82
N GLU A 173 7.27 -17.65 3.57
CA GLU A 173 6.81 -18.54 2.49
C GLU A 173 7.37 -18.09 1.12
N HIS A 174 7.36 -16.77 0.86
CA HIS A 174 7.90 -16.20 -0.38
C HIS A 174 9.40 -16.48 -0.53
N LYS A 175 10.20 -16.30 0.52
CA LYS A 175 11.64 -16.58 0.49
C LYS A 175 11.93 -18.06 0.24
N GLU A 176 11.18 -18.95 0.88
CA GLU A 176 11.31 -20.40 0.63
C GLU A 176 10.93 -20.77 -0.81
N TYR A 177 9.88 -20.13 -1.35
CA TYR A 177 9.43 -20.38 -2.71
C TYR A 177 10.49 -19.95 -3.73
N ILE A 178 11.05 -18.76 -3.61
CA ILE A 178 12.14 -18.28 -4.48
C ILE A 178 13.36 -19.19 -4.40
N ALA A 179 13.76 -19.57 -3.19
CA ALA A 179 14.92 -20.47 -3.01
C ALA A 179 14.72 -21.82 -3.71
N LYS A 180 13.47 -22.30 -3.82
CA LYS A 180 13.14 -23.58 -4.42
C LYS A 180 12.89 -23.52 -5.92
N TYR A 181 12.24 -22.47 -6.41
CA TYR A 181 11.73 -22.40 -7.79
C TYR A 181 12.42 -21.33 -8.64
N GLY A 182 13.09 -20.35 -8.03
CA GLY A 182 13.75 -19.24 -8.74
C GLY A 182 12.80 -18.20 -9.34
N GLU A 183 11.54 -18.19 -8.90
CA GLU A 183 10.48 -17.29 -9.39
C GLU A 183 9.58 -16.80 -8.26
N ASP A 184 8.82 -15.72 -8.49
CA ASP A 184 7.86 -15.21 -7.52
C ASP A 184 6.65 -16.15 -7.39
N MET A 185 6.03 -16.15 -6.19
CA MET A 185 4.83 -16.96 -5.94
C MET A 185 3.68 -16.56 -6.87
N PRO A 186 2.90 -17.54 -7.41
CA PRO A 186 1.75 -17.24 -8.27
C PRO A 186 0.73 -16.30 -7.64
N GLU A 187 0.55 -16.32 -6.32
CA GLU A 187 -0.35 -15.42 -5.62
C GLU A 187 0.12 -13.95 -5.66
N ILE A 188 1.39 -13.72 -5.94
CA ILE A 188 1.99 -12.40 -6.12
C ILE A 188 1.87 -11.96 -7.57
N THR A 189 2.32 -12.80 -8.50
CA THR A 189 2.37 -12.50 -9.95
C THR A 189 0.99 -12.37 -10.58
N ASP A 190 0.05 -13.19 -10.14
CA ASP A 190 -1.31 -13.25 -10.69
C ASP A 190 -2.30 -12.36 -9.93
N TRP A 191 -1.81 -11.62 -8.90
CA TRP A 191 -2.70 -10.79 -8.11
C TRP A 191 -3.35 -9.69 -8.96
N GLN A 192 -4.68 -9.56 -8.83
CA GLN A 192 -5.46 -8.52 -9.48
C GLN A 192 -6.46 -7.93 -8.49
N TRP A 193 -6.66 -6.62 -8.56
CA TRP A 193 -7.63 -5.93 -7.73
C TRP A 193 -9.05 -6.47 -7.92
N GLY A 194 -9.71 -6.76 -6.80
CA GLY A 194 -11.10 -7.22 -6.78
C GLY A 194 -11.32 -8.68 -7.15
N GLN A 195 -10.29 -9.43 -7.47
CA GLN A 195 -10.39 -10.89 -7.63
C GLN A 195 -10.27 -11.57 -6.27
N ARG A 196 -11.40 -11.92 -5.66
CA ARG A 196 -11.40 -12.82 -4.50
C ARG A 196 -11.05 -14.23 -4.98
N LYS A 197 -9.91 -14.78 -4.54
CA LYS A 197 -9.67 -16.22 -4.67
C LYS A 197 -10.77 -16.93 -3.87
N VAL A 198 -11.67 -17.61 -4.57
CA VAL A 198 -12.56 -18.59 -3.94
C VAL A 198 -11.64 -19.73 -3.49
N GLU A 199 -11.41 -19.87 -2.19
CA GLU A 199 -10.77 -21.05 -1.64
C GLU A 199 -11.59 -22.27 -2.06
N THR A 200 -11.11 -22.97 -3.08
CA THR A 200 -11.63 -24.28 -3.43
C THR A 200 -11.20 -25.21 -2.30
N ARG A 201 -12.06 -25.39 -1.30
CA ARG A 201 -11.90 -26.48 -0.33
C ARG A 201 -11.71 -27.78 -1.12
N ARG A 202 -10.49 -28.26 -1.19
CA ARG A 202 -10.22 -29.64 -1.63
C ARG A 202 -10.96 -30.54 -0.65
N ARG A 203 -12.12 -31.04 -1.07
CA ARG A 203 -12.72 -32.22 -0.45
C ARG A 203 -11.72 -33.36 -0.71
N THR A 204 -11.00 -33.75 0.33
CA THR A 204 -10.36 -35.06 0.36
C THR A 204 -11.50 -36.08 0.39
N SER A 205 -11.81 -36.61 -0.77
CA SER A 205 -12.59 -37.84 -0.88
C SER A 205 -11.71 -38.95 -0.35
N THR A 206 -11.92 -39.33 0.90
CA THR A 206 -11.53 -40.66 1.39
C THR A 206 -12.50 -41.63 0.75
N GLU A 207 -12.16 -42.16 -0.41
CA GLU A 207 -12.74 -43.41 -0.86
C GLU A 207 -12.15 -44.52 0.00
N GLY A 208 -12.98 -45.04 0.88
CA GLY A 208 -12.74 -46.28 1.54
C GLY A 208 -13.00 -47.43 0.56
N ASP A 209 -11.98 -48.13 0.15
CA ASP A 209 -12.11 -49.44 -0.45
C ASP A 209 -12.30 -50.47 0.67
N ASN A 210 -13.55 -50.90 0.79
CA ASN A 210 -13.90 -52.19 1.36
C ASN A 210 -13.92 -53.22 0.23
N VAL A 211 -12.99 -54.15 0.26
CA VAL A 211 -13.26 -55.59 -0.04
C VAL A 211 -12.20 -56.41 0.69
#